data_cf21b59ec350df4cce9f3c6a36025911
#
_entry.id   cf21b59ec350df4cce9f3c6a36025911
#
_cell.length_a   1.000
_cell.length_b   1.000
_cell.length_c   1.000
_cell.angle_alpha   90.00
_cell.angle_beta   90.00
_cell.angle_gamma   90.00
#
_symmetry.space_group_name_H-M   'P 1'
#
loop_
_entity.id
_entity.type
_entity.pdbx_description
1 polymer ?
#
loop_
_entity_poly.entity_id
_entity_poly.type
_entity_poly.pdbx_seq_one_letter_code
_entity_poly.pdbx_strand_id
1 'polypeptide(L)'
;MAISFTPGMLPEEYESLRRSVADFADAEVAPVSAELDRAQAFPYELVAKMGDMGLFGLPFPEEYGGMGGDYFALCLAIEELARVNQSLAITLEAGVSLGAMPIHRFGTDAQRAELLPQVIDGRGLAAFGLTEPEAGSDAGGTRTRAVLTPGSGGQDGTPGSPTGGGTWKIDGAKCFITNSGTSITKFVTVTAVTGTRTAADGSPRPEISTLIVPSGTPGFTVEPAYDKVGWNSSDPHPLTFAGVNVPEGNLLGQRGRGYANFLRILDEGRIAVAALAVGAAQGCLDESVRYARERTAFGRPIGDYQGMSFKIARMAARTQTARAAYYAAASRMLAGLPFKTEAAIAKLVAGEAAMDNARDATQVHGGYGFMNESPVARHYRDSKVLEIGEGTTEVQLMLIGRELGL
;
A
#
# COMPACT_ATOMS: atom_id res chain seq x y z
N MET A 1 14.26 21.58 13.69
CA MET A 1 13.32 21.09 14.72
C MET A 1 12.67 19.85 14.15
N ALA A 2 12.57 18.75 14.90
CA ALA A 2 11.79 17.62 14.47
C ALA A 2 10.31 18.03 14.43
N ILE A 3 9.65 17.86 13.29
CA ILE A 3 8.22 18.13 13.15
C ILE A 3 7.49 17.01 13.90
N SER A 4 6.61 17.35 14.83
CA SER A 4 5.74 16.40 15.53
C SER A 4 4.30 16.69 15.13
N PHE A 5 3.66 15.72 14.47
CA PHE A 5 2.27 15.86 14.06
C PHE A 5 1.34 15.45 15.20
N THR A 6 0.33 16.27 15.42
CA THR A 6 -0.70 16.03 16.43
C THR A 6 -2.08 16.10 15.78
N PRO A 7 -2.95 15.09 15.97
CA PRO A 7 -4.30 15.13 15.43
C PRO A 7 -5.07 16.40 15.87
N GLY A 8 -5.64 17.11 14.88
CA GLY A 8 -6.36 18.37 15.12
C GLY A 8 -5.46 19.62 15.27
N MET A 9 -4.15 19.48 15.07
CA MET A 9 -3.18 20.58 15.14
C MET A 9 -2.16 20.48 14.02
N LEU A 10 -2.61 20.23 12.80
CA LEU A 10 -1.73 20.18 11.64
C LEU A 10 -1.43 21.57 11.10
N PRO A 11 -0.24 21.79 10.50
CA PRO A 11 0.03 22.97 9.68
C PRO A 11 -1.02 23.13 8.58
N GLU A 12 -1.32 24.39 8.19
CA GLU A 12 -2.39 24.74 7.25
C GLU A 12 -2.24 24.04 5.89
N GLU A 13 -1.03 23.81 5.43
CA GLU A 13 -0.74 23.09 4.19
C GLU A 13 -1.29 21.66 4.19
N TYR A 14 -1.09 20.92 5.30
CA TYR A 14 -1.63 19.56 5.44
C TYR A 14 -3.15 19.56 5.64
N GLU A 15 -3.68 20.52 6.41
CA GLU A 15 -5.14 20.65 6.56
C GLU A 15 -5.82 21.04 5.24
N SER A 16 -5.20 21.88 4.42
CA SER A 16 -5.70 22.22 3.09
C SER A 16 -5.70 21.03 2.15
N LEU A 17 -4.61 20.26 2.11
CA LEU A 17 -4.55 19.00 1.35
C LEU A 17 -5.65 18.03 1.82
N ARG A 18 -5.76 17.83 3.12
CA ARG A 18 -6.76 16.91 3.72
C ARG A 18 -8.17 17.30 3.32
N ARG A 19 -8.54 18.61 3.42
CA ARG A 19 -9.85 19.10 2.98
C ARG A 19 -10.09 18.85 1.49
N SER A 20 -9.10 19.16 0.63
CA SER A 20 -9.24 18.97 -0.81
C SER A 20 -9.47 17.50 -1.18
N VAL A 21 -8.78 16.56 -0.51
CA VAL A 21 -8.97 15.13 -0.74
C VAL A 21 -10.31 14.65 -0.15
N ALA A 22 -10.72 15.16 1.00
CA ALA A 22 -12.03 14.85 1.60
C ALA A 22 -13.17 15.31 0.68
N ASP A 23 -13.11 16.54 0.15
CA ASP A 23 -14.11 17.08 -0.78
C ASP A 23 -14.18 16.21 -2.05
N PHE A 24 -13.05 15.81 -2.62
CA PHE A 24 -13.00 14.88 -3.75
C PHE A 24 -13.61 13.52 -3.40
N ALA A 25 -13.26 12.95 -2.23
CA ALA A 25 -13.78 11.67 -1.79
C ALA A 25 -15.31 11.69 -1.62
N ASP A 26 -15.86 12.76 -1.05
CA ASP A 26 -17.30 12.90 -0.84
C ASP A 26 -18.06 13.21 -2.14
N ALA A 27 -17.52 14.08 -3.00
CA ALA A 27 -18.21 14.52 -4.20
C ALA A 27 -18.10 13.54 -5.38
N GLU A 28 -16.95 12.90 -5.56
CA GLU A 28 -16.65 12.09 -6.76
C GLU A 28 -16.57 10.58 -6.47
N VAL A 29 -16.06 10.20 -5.30
CA VAL A 29 -15.83 8.78 -4.98
C VAL A 29 -17.05 8.14 -4.31
N ALA A 30 -17.67 8.80 -3.34
CA ALA A 30 -18.79 8.25 -2.60
C ALA A 30 -19.99 7.83 -3.49
N PRO A 31 -20.41 8.66 -4.49
CA PRO A 31 -21.57 8.33 -5.31
C PRO A 31 -21.43 7.05 -6.15
N VAL A 32 -20.19 6.68 -6.55
CA VAL A 32 -19.92 5.55 -7.44
C VAL A 32 -19.38 4.32 -6.73
N SER A 33 -19.04 4.44 -5.45
CA SER A 33 -18.36 3.38 -4.69
C SER A 33 -19.14 2.06 -4.61
N ALA A 34 -20.48 2.12 -4.46
CA ALA A 34 -21.30 0.92 -4.37
C ALA A 34 -21.41 0.19 -5.71
N GLU A 35 -21.42 0.92 -6.82
CA GLU A 35 -21.44 0.34 -8.17
C GLU A 35 -20.09 -0.29 -8.51
N LEU A 36 -18.99 0.39 -8.25
CA LEU A 36 -17.63 -0.13 -8.45
C LEU A 36 -17.38 -1.41 -7.64
N ASP A 37 -17.81 -1.45 -6.39
CA ASP A 37 -17.70 -2.65 -5.54
C ASP A 37 -18.50 -3.83 -6.12
N ARG A 38 -19.75 -3.58 -6.55
CA ARG A 38 -20.62 -4.61 -7.14
C ARG A 38 -20.09 -5.13 -8.47
N ALA A 39 -19.60 -4.22 -9.32
CA ALA A 39 -19.07 -4.54 -10.64
C ALA A 39 -17.66 -5.16 -10.58
N GLN A 40 -17.00 -5.10 -9.42
CA GLN A 40 -15.59 -5.47 -9.25
C GLN A 40 -14.69 -4.75 -10.30
N ALA A 41 -15.01 -3.50 -10.60
CA ALA A 41 -14.39 -2.73 -11.66
C ALA A 41 -13.29 -1.81 -11.13
N PHE A 42 -12.12 -1.81 -11.79
CA PHE A 42 -11.06 -0.88 -11.48
C PHE A 42 -11.46 0.55 -11.91
N PRO A 43 -11.32 1.56 -11.02
CA PRO A 43 -11.89 2.89 -11.21
C PRO A 43 -10.95 3.83 -11.99
N TYR A 44 -10.66 3.54 -13.26
CA TYR A 44 -9.70 4.29 -14.09
C TYR A 44 -9.92 5.82 -14.09
N GLU A 45 -11.18 6.27 -14.18
CA GLU A 45 -11.50 7.71 -14.20
C GLU A 45 -11.16 8.40 -12.87
N LEU A 46 -11.45 7.74 -11.73
CA LEU A 46 -11.09 8.27 -10.42
C LEU A 46 -9.57 8.28 -10.22
N VAL A 47 -8.87 7.24 -10.69
CA VAL A 47 -7.39 7.18 -10.64
C VAL A 47 -6.78 8.31 -11.47
N ALA A 48 -7.32 8.60 -12.65
CA ALA A 48 -6.87 9.73 -13.47
C ALA A 48 -7.09 11.06 -12.77
N LYS A 49 -8.28 11.29 -12.15
CA LYS A 49 -8.57 12.49 -11.36
C LYS A 49 -7.64 12.64 -10.15
N MET A 50 -7.32 11.55 -9.47
CA MET A 50 -6.31 11.56 -8.40
C MET A 50 -4.92 11.95 -8.93
N GLY A 51 -4.58 11.54 -10.15
CA GLY A 51 -3.37 11.98 -10.85
C GLY A 51 -3.40 13.48 -11.13
N ASP A 52 -4.52 14.02 -11.64
CA ASP A 52 -4.69 15.45 -11.89
C ASP A 52 -4.60 16.30 -10.60
N MET A 53 -4.95 15.73 -9.45
CA MET A 53 -4.73 16.33 -8.13
C MET A 53 -3.29 16.17 -7.63
N GLY A 54 -2.41 15.47 -8.34
CA GLY A 54 -1.02 15.24 -7.96
C GLY A 54 -0.83 14.21 -6.82
N LEU A 55 -1.86 13.41 -6.47
CA LEU A 55 -1.80 12.53 -5.29
C LEU A 55 -0.73 11.44 -5.42
N PHE A 56 -0.49 10.91 -6.62
CA PHE A 56 0.57 9.92 -6.86
C PHE A 56 1.98 10.54 -6.77
N GLY A 57 2.09 11.85 -6.98
CA GLY A 57 3.34 12.60 -6.94
C GLY A 57 3.71 13.17 -5.56
N LEU A 58 2.83 13.08 -4.54
CA LEU A 58 2.96 13.79 -3.27
C LEU A 58 4.35 13.69 -2.62
N PRO A 59 4.97 12.49 -2.43
CA PRO A 59 6.25 12.38 -1.72
C PRO A 59 7.48 12.49 -2.63
N PHE A 60 7.31 12.78 -3.93
CA PHE A 60 8.43 12.77 -4.88
C PHE A 60 8.89 14.16 -5.25
N PRO A 61 10.20 14.32 -5.56
CA PRO A 61 10.77 15.59 -6.00
C PRO A 61 10.15 16.13 -7.30
N GLU A 62 10.07 17.46 -7.41
CA GLU A 62 9.55 18.16 -8.59
C GLU A 62 10.36 17.84 -9.86
N GLU A 63 11.66 17.56 -9.73
CA GLU A 63 12.55 17.20 -10.87
C GLU A 63 12.09 15.96 -11.63
N TYR A 64 11.31 15.06 -10.99
CA TYR A 64 10.69 13.88 -11.61
C TYR A 64 9.21 14.09 -11.95
N GLY A 65 8.66 15.28 -11.73
CA GLY A 65 7.23 15.60 -11.89
C GLY A 65 6.41 15.37 -10.63
N GLY A 66 7.04 15.18 -9.47
CA GLY A 66 6.38 15.07 -8.19
C GLY A 66 5.94 16.42 -7.61
N MET A 67 5.28 16.40 -6.46
CA MET A 67 4.73 17.59 -5.79
C MET A 67 5.72 18.22 -4.77
N GLY A 68 6.90 17.62 -4.56
CA GLY A 68 7.88 18.11 -3.60
C GLY A 68 7.45 18.05 -2.12
N GLY A 69 6.37 17.35 -1.83
CA GLY A 69 5.84 17.12 -0.49
C GLY A 69 6.58 16.02 0.26
N ASP A 70 5.89 15.40 1.18
CA ASP A 70 6.45 14.31 1.99
C ASP A 70 5.51 13.10 2.11
N TYR A 71 5.99 12.07 2.79
CA TYR A 71 5.26 10.82 2.98
C TYR A 71 4.05 10.97 3.92
N PHE A 72 4.05 11.95 4.83
CA PHE A 72 2.91 12.20 5.69
C PHE A 72 1.74 12.83 4.91
N ALA A 73 2.03 13.71 3.95
CA ALA A 73 1.03 14.24 3.01
C ALA A 73 0.33 13.10 2.24
N LEU A 74 1.09 12.09 1.78
CA LEU A 74 0.53 10.89 1.18
C LEU A 74 -0.38 10.13 2.17
N CYS A 75 0.04 9.94 3.42
CA CYS A 75 -0.75 9.27 4.43
C CYS A 75 -2.09 9.97 4.69
N LEU A 76 -2.11 11.31 4.72
CA LEU A 76 -3.34 12.09 4.87
C LEU A 76 -4.30 11.90 3.69
N ALA A 77 -3.78 11.89 2.46
CA ALA A 77 -4.59 11.62 1.28
C ALA A 77 -5.20 10.20 1.31
N ILE A 78 -4.40 9.19 1.70
CA ILE A 78 -4.85 7.81 1.85
C ILE A 78 -5.94 7.71 2.92
N GLU A 79 -5.79 8.38 4.06
CA GLU A 79 -6.80 8.38 5.15
C GLU A 79 -8.14 8.91 4.66
N GLU A 80 -8.18 10.06 3.97
CA GLU A 80 -9.43 10.66 3.51
C GLU A 80 -10.10 9.84 2.40
N LEU A 81 -9.32 9.24 1.49
CA LEU A 81 -9.87 8.32 0.49
C LEU A 81 -10.45 7.06 1.14
N ALA A 82 -9.74 6.46 2.11
CA ALA A 82 -10.16 5.24 2.78
C ALA A 82 -11.41 5.42 3.64
N ARG A 83 -11.67 6.63 4.12
CA ARG A 83 -12.91 6.99 4.82
C ARG A 83 -14.14 6.70 3.97
N VAL A 84 -14.00 6.80 2.66
CA VAL A 84 -15.08 6.58 1.68
C VAL A 84 -14.93 5.26 0.93
N ASN A 85 -13.71 4.96 0.42
CA ASN A 85 -13.46 3.80 -0.42
C ASN A 85 -12.04 3.24 -0.21
N GLN A 86 -11.94 2.12 0.50
CA GLN A 86 -10.66 1.48 0.79
C GLN A 86 -9.96 0.94 -0.46
N SER A 87 -10.70 0.49 -1.49
CA SER A 87 -10.12 -0.01 -2.74
C SER A 87 -9.37 1.09 -3.52
N LEU A 88 -9.91 2.31 -3.53
CA LEU A 88 -9.24 3.44 -4.16
C LEU A 88 -8.03 3.90 -3.35
N ALA A 89 -8.15 3.88 -2.02
CA ALA A 89 -7.05 4.22 -1.11
C ALA A 89 -5.87 3.25 -1.24
N ILE A 90 -6.12 1.93 -1.33
CA ILE A 90 -5.05 0.95 -1.55
C ILE A 90 -4.44 1.05 -2.95
N THR A 91 -5.19 1.49 -3.95
CA THR A 91 -4.63 1.76 -5.28
C THR A 91 -3.60 2.88 -5.23
N LEU A 92 -3.88 3.97 -4.50
CA LEU A 92 -2.92 5.06 -4.27
C LEU A 92 -1.74 4.57 -3.43
N GLU A 93 -2.02 3.92 -2.31
CA GLU A 93 -0.99 3.40 -1.40
C GLU A 93 -0.01 2.48 -2.14
N ALA A 94 -0.52 1.42 -2.76
CA ALA A 94 0.30 0.45 -3.48
C ALA A 94 1.02 1.06 -4.69
N GLY A 95 0.41 2.02 -5.39
CA GLY A 95 1.04 2.73 -6.50
C GLY A 95 2.24 3.57 -6.07
N VAL A 96 2.11 4.27 -4.96
CA VAL A 96 3.14 5.20 -4.44
C VAL A 96 4.12 4.48 -3.52
N SER A 97 3.62 3.91 -2.39
CA SER A 97 4.47 3.35 -1.34
C SER A 97 5.21 2.10 -1.79
N LEU A 98 4.55 1.24 -2.56
CA LEU A 98 5.11 -0.04 -2.99
C LEU A 98 5.62 0.00 -4.43
N GLY A 99 4.93 0.71 -5.34
CA GLY A 99 5.27 0.75 -6.76
C GLY A 99 6.41 1.72 -7.08
N ALA A 100 6.22 3.00 -6.79
CA ALA A 100 7.16 4.07 -7.15
C ALA A 100 8.29 4.25 -6.14
N MET A 101 8.01 4.11 -4.83
CA MET A 101 9.00 4.35 -3.77
C MET A 101 10.25 3.47 -3.86
N PRO A 102 10.21 2.17 -4.24
CA PRO A 102 11.41 1.38 -4.45
C PRO A 102 12.35 1.99 -5.51
N ILE A 103 11.79 2.51 -6.60
CA ILE A 103 12.57 3.19 -7.66
C ILE A 103 13.21 4.47 -7.10
N HIS A 104 12.45 5.27 -6.37
CA HIS A 104 12.97 6.48 -5.73
C HIS A 104 14.10 6.20 -4.74
N ARG A 105 13.94 5.19 -3.86
CA ARG A 105 14.90 4.88 -2.80
C ARG A 105 16.15 4.16 -3.28
N PHE A 106 16.04 3.26 -4.26
CA PHE A 106 17.10 2.33 -4.63
C PHE A 106 17.51 2.40 -6.10
N GLY A 107 16.78 3.11 -6.93
CA GLY A 107 17.10 3.29 -8.35
C GLY A 107 18.39 4.11 -8.56
N THR A 108 19.05 3.88 -9.67
CA THR A 108 20.06 4.79 -10.21
C THR A 108 19.40 6.09 -10.67
N ASP A 109 20.19 7.15 -10.89
CA ASP A 109 19.65 8.42 -11.41
C ASP A 109 18.94 8.21 -12.77
N ALA A 110 19.49 7.35 -13.62
CA ALA A 110 18.88 6.97 -14.89
C ALA A 110 17.53 6.26 -14.69
N GLN A 111 17.46 5.28 -13.78
CA GLN A 111 16.22 4.58 -13.48
C GLN A 111 15.16 5.51 -12.87
N ARG A 112 15.55 6.43 -11.97
CA ARG A 112 14.63 7.44 -11.43
C ARG A 112 14.09 8.37 -12.52
N ALA A 113 14.97 8.90 -13.35
CA ALA A 113 14.59 9.83 -14.43
C ALA A 113 13.69 9.17 -15.48
N GLU A 114 13.89 7.89 -15.77
CA GLU A 114 13.11 7.13 -16.76
C GLU A 114 11.76 6.64 -16.19
N LEU A 115 11.76 6.08 -14.98
CA LEU A 115 10.63 5.30 -14.48
C LEU A 115 9.66 6.09 -13.59
N LEU A 116 10.14 7.03 -12.77
CA LEU A 116 9.26 7.78 -11.88
C LEU A 116 8.21 8.61 -12.64
N PRO A 117 8.56 9.36 -13.69
CA PRO A 117 7.56 10.14 -14.43
C PRO A 117 6.43 9.30 -15.03
N GLN A 118 6.66 7.99 -15.26
CA GLN A 118 5.65 7.10 -15.81
C GLN A 118 4.56 6.69 -14.83
N VAL A 119 4.78 6.85 -13.51
CA VAL A 119 3.93 6.25 -12.46
C VAL A 119 3.51 7.22 -11.35
N ILE A 120 3.99 8.47 -11.40
CA ILE A 120 3.66 9.48 -10.39
C ILE A 120 2.63 10.53 -10.85
N ASP A 121 2.15 10.43 -12.08
CA ASP A 121 1.13 11.31 -12.66
C ASP A 121 -0.28 10.69 -12.66
N GLY A 122 -0.43 9.47 -12.13
CA GLY A 122 -1.70 8.74 -12.11
C GLY A 122 -2.13 8.14 -13.46
N ARG A 123 -1.33 8.30 -14.53
CA ARG A 123 -1.58 7.70 -15.86
C ARG A 123 -0.80 6.40 -16.06
N GLY A 124 -0.02 6.05 -15.09
CA GLY A 124 0.69 4.79 -14.99
C GLY A 124 0.74 4.31 -13.55
N LEU A 125 0.84 3.00 -13.38
CA LEU A 125 0.99 2.36 -12.07
C LEU A 125 2.18 1.41 -12.11
N ALA A 126 2.80 1.21 -10.95
CA ALA A 126 3.78 0.16 -10.74
C ALA A 126 3.32 -0.77 -9.61
N ALA A 127 3.84 -2.00 -9.62
CA ALA A 127 3.48 -3.01 -8.65
C ALA A 127 4.71 -3.61 -7.95
N PHE A 128 4.46 -4.26 -6.79
CA PHE A 128 5.47 -4.74 -5.85
C PHE A 128 5.37 -6.26 -5.67
N GLY A 129 6.18 -7.01 -6.41
CA GLY A 129 6.17 -8.47 -6.45
C GLY A 129 7.06 -9.09 -5.37
N LEU A 130 6.60 -9.13 -4.12
CA LEU A 130 7.28 -9.79 -3.01
C LEU A 130 6.69 -11.17 -2.73
N THR A 131 5.40 -11.22 -2.39
CA THR A 131 4.70 -12.40 -1.90
C THR A 131 4.63 -13.50 -2.94
N GLU A 132 4.87 -14.75 -2.54
CA GLU A 132 4.73 -15.95 -3.35
C GLU A 132 3.70 -16.91 -2.73
N PRO A 133 3.16 -17.87 -3.49
CA PRO A 133 2.19 -18.84 -2.96
C PRO A 133 2.66 -19.54 -1.68
N GLU A 134 3.96 -19.75 -1.52
CA GLU A 134 4.56 -20.48 -0.40
C GLU A 134 5.40 -19.59 0.52
N ALA A 135 5.47 -18.27 0.26
CA ALA A 135 6.27 -17.30 1.00
C ALA A 135 5.50 -15.98 1.21
N GLY A 136 4.60 -15.97 2.18
CA GLY A 136 3.87 -14.79 2.65
C GLY A 136 4.61 -14.11 3.81
N SER A 137 4.23 -14.43 5.06
CA SER A 137 4.90 -13.88 6.27
C SER A 137 6.38 -14.22 6.33
N ASP A 138 6.79 -15.39 5.83
CA ASP A 138 8.20 -15.75 5.60
C ASP A 138 8.64 -15.32 4.19
N ALA A 139 8.67 -14.01 3.95
CA ALA A 139 9.06 -13.46 2.65
C ALA A 139 10.53 -13.75 2.26
N GLY A 140 11.36 -14.17 3.22
CA GLY A 140 12.73 -14.66 2.98
C GLY A 140 12.78 -16.02 2.28
N GLY A 141 11.67 -16.77 2.31
CA GLY A 141 11.51 -18.06 1.61
C GLY A 141 11.23 -17.96 0.11
N THR A 142 11.48 -16.80 -0.51
CA THR A 142 11.31 -16.56 -1.95
C THR A 142 11.93 -17.68 -2.79
N ARG A 143 11.16 -18.20 -3.77
CA ARG A 143 11.56 -19.27 -4.71
C ARG A 143 11.72 -18.81 -6.14
N THR A 144 11.14 -17.67 -6.53
CA THR A 144 11.39 -17.03 -7.82
C THR A 144 12.88 -16.87 -8.01
N ARG A 145 13.41 -17.26 -9.17
CA ARG A 145 14.84 -17.26 -9.50
C ARG A 145 15.14 -16.35 -10.66
N ALA A 146 16.31 -15.75 -10.64
CA ALA A 146 16.83 -15.00 -11.76
C ALA A 146 18.29 -15.38 -12.01
N VAL A 147 18.60 -15.74 -13.25
CA VAL A 147 19.95 -16.14 -13.68
C VAL A 147 20.48 -15.10 -14.65
N LEU A 148 21.63 -14.51 -14.32
CA LEU A 148 22.31 -13.57 -15.22
C LEU A 148 23.12 -14.36 -16.25
N THR A 149 22.79 -14.16 -17.52
CA THR A 149 23.63 -14.58 -18.64
C THR A 149 24.49 -13.38 -19.04
N PRO A 150 25.81 -13.45 -18.94
CA PRO A 150 26.69 -12.37 -19.38
C PRO A 150 26.46 -12.07 -20.88
N GLY A 151 26.44 -10.80 -21.23
CA GLY A 151 26.42 -10.40 -22.61
C GLY A 151 27.69 -10.89 -23.35
N SER A 152 27.56 -11.30 -24.60
CA SER A 152 28.71 -11.51 -25.45
C SER A 152 29.34 -10.14 -25.66
N GLY A 153 30.37 -9.82 -24.88
CA GLY A 153 31.07 -8.55 -24.95
C GLY A 153 31.45 -8.22 -26.39
N GLY A 154 30.95 -7.11 -26.92
CA GLY A 154 31.52 -6.51 -28.10
C GLY A 154 33.01 -6.24 -27.82
N GLN A 155 33.89 -6.51 -28.79
CA GLN A 155 35.35 -6.42 -28.68
C GLN A 155 35.88 -4.99 -28.40
N ASP A 156 35.03 -4.05 -27.99
CA ASP A 156 35.38 -2.61 -27.91
C ASP A 156 35.59 -2.14 -26.47
N GLY A 157 35.95 -2.98 -25.52
CA GLY A 157 36.57 -2.61 -24.24
C GLY A 157 36.20 -1.25 -23.59
N THR A 158 35.10 -0.60 -24.02
CA THR A 158 34.69 0.73 -23.54
C THR A 158 33.72 0.57 -22.39
N PRO A 159 34.07 0.97 -21.15
CA PRO A 159 33.14 1.00 -20.04
C PRO A 159 32.01 2.01 -20.34
N GLY A 160 30.77 1.53 -20.43
CA GLY A 160 29.60 2.40 -20.57
C GLY A 160 28.82 2.25 -21.90
N SER A 161 29.13 1.26 -22.76
CA SER A 161 28.30 1.03 -23.95
C SER A 161 26.99 0.31 -23.62
N PRO A 162 25.80 0.85 -24.00
CA PRO A 162 24.49 0.25 -23.74
C PRO A 162 24.21 -1.08 -24.43
N THR A 163 25.13 -1.53 -25.32
CA THR A 163 24.91 -2.66 -26.24
C THR A 163 25.63 -3.96 -25.87
N GLY A 164 26.26 -4.04 -24.66
CA GLY A 164 27.06 -5.20 -24.24
C GLY A 164 26.61 -5.83 -22.89
N GLY A 165 25.52 -5.37 -22.31
CA GLY A 165 25.05 -5.83 -21.00
C GLY A 165 24.49 -7.24 -21.03
N GLY A 166 24.59 -7.96 -19.87
CA GLY A 166 23.98 -9.26 -19.67
C GLY A 166 22.44 -9.21 -19.65
N THR A 167 21.84 -10.39 -19.57
CA THR A 167 20.39 -10.57 -19.51
C THR A 167 20.02 -11.42 -18.31
N TRP A 168 19.10 -10.94 -17.49
CA TRP A 168 18.47 -11.73 -16.44
C TRP A 168 17.34 -12.57 -17.03
N LYS A 169 17.39 -13.88 -16.80
CA LYS A 169 16.27 -14.79 -17.08
C LYS A 169 15.56 -15.11 -15.78
N ILE A 170 14.25 -14.77 -15.70
CA ILE A 170 13.42 -14.88 -14.49
C ILE A 170 12.42 -16.01 -14.68
N ASP A 171 12.35 -16.90 -13.68
CA ASP A 171 11.37 -17.99 -13.59
C ASP A 171 10.77 -18.03 -12.17
N GLY A 172 9.44 -18.09 -12.05
CA GLY A 172 8.74 -18.15 -10.76
C GLY A 172 7.32 -17.61 -10.80
N ALA A 173 6.78 -17.32 -9.62
CA ALA A 173 5.42 -16.78 -9.48
C ALA A 173 5.34 -15.82 -8.30
N LYS A 174 4.41 -14.86 -8.39
CA LYS A 174 4.04 -13.96 -7.30
C LYS A 174 2.52 -13.98 -7.11
N CYS A 175 2.03 -13.64 -5.92
CA CYS A 175 0.60 -13.60 -5.63
C CYS A 175 0.22 -12.37 -4.82
N PHE A 176 -1.06 -11.98 -4.94
CA PHE A 176 -1.64 -10.81 -4.26
C PHE A 176 -0.98 -9.48 -4.64
N ILE A 177 -0.60 -9.33 -5.91
CA ILE A 177 0.15 -8.17 -6.38
C ILE A 177 -0.81 -7.08 -6.87
N THR A 178 -1.07 -6.09 -6.02
CA THR A 178 -1.96 -4.95 -6.30
C THR A 178 -1.43 -4.10 -7.44
N ASN A 179 -2.32 -3.54 -8.26
CA ASN A 179 -2.03 -2.70 -9.41
C ASN A 179 -1.26 -3.42 -10.54
N SER A 180 -1.28 -4.75 -10.57
CA SER A 180 -0.48 -5.51 -11.55
C SER A 180 -1.23 -5.88 -12.83
N GLY A 181 -2.56 -5.87 -12.84
CA GLY A 181 -3.38 -6.28 -13.98
C GLY A 181 -4.05 -5.14 -14.72
N THR A 182 -3.89 -3.90 -14.28
CA THR A 182 -4.52 -2.74 -14.93
C THR A 182 -3.91 -2.46 -16.32
N SER A 183 -4.70 -1.85 -17.22
CA SER A 183 -4.19 -1.43 -18.54
C SER A 183 -3.15 -0.31 -18.47
N ILE A 184 -3.01 0.33 -17.31
CA ILE A 184 -2.06 1.42 -17.07
C ILE A 184 -0.83 0.97 -16.24
N THR A 185 -0.72 -0.32 -15.89
CA THR A 185 0.46 -0.86 -15.22
C THR A 185 1.69 -0.80 -16.15
N LYS A 186 2.76 -0.16 -15.69
CA LYS A 186 3.98 0.04 -16.48
C LYS A 186 5.03 -1.03 -16.21
N PHE A 187 5.23 -1.40 -14.96
CA PHE A 187 6.21 -2.41 -14.55
C PHE A 187 5.87 -3.00 -13.17
N VAL A 188 6.52 -4.12 -12.88
CA VAL A 188 6.50 -4.76 -11.55
C VAL A 188 7.94 -4.88 -11.06
N THR A 189 8.20 -4.47 -9.81
CA THR A 189 9.45 -4.80 -9.13
C THR A 189 9.32 -6.18 -8.48
N VAL A 190 10.29 -7.09 -8.72
CA VAL A 190 10.19 -8.50 -8.35
C VAL A 190 11.40 -8.93 -7.54
N THR A 191 11.20 -9.49 -6.34
CA THR A 191 12.28 -10.18 -5.63
C THR A 191 12.52 -11.56 -6.24
N ALA A 192 13.80 -11.88 -6.47
CA ALA A 192 14.23 -13.19 -6.99
C ALA A 192 15.55 -13.63 -6.37
N VAL A 193 15.73 -14.94 -6.25
CA VAL A 193 17.02 -15.56 -5.87
C VAL A 193 17.98 -15.45 -7.06
N THR A 194 19.07 -14.70 -6.90
CA THR A 194 20.09 -14.44 -7.92
C THR A 194 21.40 -15.19 -7.68
N GLY A 195 21.48 -15.93 -6.56
CA GLY A 195 22.67 -16.69 -6.20
C GLY A 195 22.59 -17.24 -4.79
N THR A 196 23.74 -17.56 -4.23
CA THR A 196 23.91 -17.99 -2.86
C THR A 196 24.97 -17.13 -2.20
N ARG A 197 24.72 -16.70 -0.97
CA ARG A 197 25.68 -15.98 -0.12
C ARG A 197 26.00 -16.79 1.14
N THR A 198 27.17 -16.60 1.70
CA THR A 198 27.55 -17.17 3.00
C THR A 198 27.06 -16.23 4.11
N ALA A 199 26.30 -16.74 5.07
CA ALA A 199 25.89 -16.00 6.26
C ALA A 199 27.05 -15.90 7.28
N ALA A 200 26.89 -15.08 8.32
CA ALA A 200 27.90 -14.89 9.36
C ALA A 200 28.21 -16.19 10.14
N ASP A 201 27.26 -17.12 10.22
CA ASP A 201 27.40 -18.44 10.83
C ASP A 201 28.01 -19.49 9.88
N GLY A 202 28.45 -19.08 8.66
CA GLY A 202 29.01 -19.95 7.64
C GLY A 202 27.98 -20.72 6.83
N SER A 203 26.70 -20.64 7.14
CA SER A 203 25.64 -21.33 6.39
C SER A 203 25.34 -20.68 5.04
N PRO A 204 24.99 -21.48 3.99
CA PRO A 204 24.54 -20.93 2.73
C PRO A 204 23.14 -20.34 2.88
N ARG A 205 22.94 -19.12 2.34
CA ARG A 205 21.65 -18.43 2.31
C ARG A 205 21.35 -17.94 0.91
N PRO A 206 20.07 -17.83 0.51
CA PRO A 206 19.72 -17.23 -0.76
C PRO A 206 20.27 -15.80 -0.87
N GLU A 207 20.86 -15.49 -2.00
CA GLU A 207 21.13 -14.12 -2.41
C GLU A 207 19.88 -13.62 -3.15
N ILE A 208 19.15 -12.69 -2.55
CA ILE A 208 17.89 -12.18 -3.11
C ILE A 208 18.12 -10.76 -3.62
N SER A 209 17.82 -10.54 -4.89
CA SER A 209 17.89 -9.23 -5.56
C SER A 209 16.50 -8.77 -5.99
N THR A 210 16.37 -7.51 -6.39
CA THR A 210 15.16 -6.95 -6.97
C THR A 210 15.38 -6.66 -8.45
N LEU A 211 14.44 -7.07 -9.29
CA LEU A 211 14.47 -6.84 -10.73
C LEU A 211 13.22 -6.04 -11.15
N ILE A 212 13.38 -5.12 -12.09
CA ILE A 212 12.29 -4.37 -12.71
C ILE A 212 11.85 -5.13 -13.97
N VAL A 213 10.58 -5.54 -13.99
CA VAL A 213 9.98 -6.26 -15.12
C VAL A 213 8.93 -5.35 -15.76
N PRO A 214 9.17 -4.81 -16.97
CA PRO A 214 8.18 -4.03 -17.69
C PRO A 214 6.95 -4.87 -18.05
N SER A 215 5.77 -4.25 -18.03
CA SER A 215 4.54 -4.89 -18.50
C SER A 215 4.67 -5.28 -19.98
N GLY A 216 4.08 -6.42 -20.36
CA GLY A 216 4.16 -6.93 -21.72
C GLY A 216 5.48 -7.61 -22.09
N THR A 217 6.45 -7.76 -21.15
CA THR A 217 7.67 -8.54 -21.40
C THR A 217 7.31 -9.99 -21.72
N PRO A 218 7.85 -10.58 -22.81
CA PRO A 218 7.56 -11.97 -23.17
C PRO A 218 7.86 -12.94 -22.03
N GLY A 219 6.92 -13.86 -21.78
CA GLY A 219 6.99 -14.82 -20.66
C GLY A 219 6.48 -14.29 -19.32
N PHE A 220 6.19 -13.00 -19.21
CA PHE A 220 5.50 -12.40 -18.06
C PHE A 220 3.98 -12.45 -18.30
N THR A 221 3.27 -13.16 -17.43
CA THR A 221 1.81 -13.32 -17.49
C THR A 221 1.17 -12.76 -16.21
N VAL A 222 0.18 -11.91 -16.39
CA VAL A 222 -0.77 -11.53 -15.36
C VAL A 222 -1.92 -12.53 -15.43
N GLU A 223 -2.09 -13.31 -14.37
CA GLU A 223 -3.13 -14.34 -14.29
C GLU A 223 -4.51 -13.69 -14.02
N PRO A 224 -5.63 -14.43 -14.15
CA PRO A 224 -6.95 -13.89 -13.84
C PRO A 224 -7.04 -13.28 -12.42
N ALA A 225 -7.84 -12.22 -12.28
CA ALA A 225 -8.08 -11.55 -11.00
C ALA A 225 -8.66 -12.52 -9.95
N TYR A 226 -8.38 -12.23 -8.68
CA TYR A 226 -8.97 -12.96 -7.57
C TYR A 226 -10.46 -12.59 -7.39
N ASP A 227 -11.28 -13.56 -7.03
CA ASP A 227 -12.58 -13.34 -6.39
C ASP A 227 -12.34 -13.05 -4.90
N LYS A 228 -12.65 -11.84 -4.45
CA LYS A 228 -12.25 -11.32 -3.14
C LYS A 228 -13.46 -11.08 -2.23
N VAL A 229 -13.24 -11.18 -0.93
CA VAL A 229 -14.24 -10.81 0.09
C VAL A 229 -14.49 -9.30 0.09
N GLY A 230 -13.44 -8.50 -0.11
CA GLY A 230 -13.46 -7.04 -0.11
C GLY A 230 -12.39 -6.45 -1.03
N TRP A 231 -12.25 -5.12 -0.98
CA TRP A 231 -11.43 -4.35 -1.92
C TRP A 231 -11.75 -4.70 -3.38
N ASN A 232 -13.04 -4.85 -3.69
CA ASN A 232 -13.49 -5.41 -4.97
C ASN A 232 -13.13 -4.54 -6.18
N SER A 233 -12.98 -3.22 -6.01
CA SER A 233 -12.53 -2.33 -7.07
C SER A 233 -11.01 -2.07 -7.07
N SER A 234 -10.22 -2.82 -6.29
CA SER A 234 -8.76 -2.88 -6.43
C SER A 234 -8.34 -4.04 -7.35
N ASP A 235 -7.11 -4.01 -7.86
CA ASP A 235 -6.64 -4.89 -8.93
C ASP A 235 -5.43 -5.76 -8.52
N PRO A 236 -5.55 -6.68 -7.56
CA PRO A 236 -4.52 -7.65 -7.24
C PRO A 236 -4.63 -8.90 -8.13
N HIS A 237 -3.50 -9.33 -8.70
CA HIS A 237 -3.40 -10.54 -9.51
C HIS A 237 -2.30 -11.49 -9.06
N PRO A 238 -2.40 -12.79 -9.38
CA PRO A 238 -1.25 -13.66 -9.44
C PRO A 238 -0.40 -13.31 -10.68
N LEU A 239 0.91 -13.48 -10.56
CA LEU A 239 1.86 -13.24 -11.64
C LEU A 239 2.69 -14.49 -11.89
N THR A 240 2.90 -14.84 -13.17
CA THR A 240 3.76 -15.94 -13.60
C THR A 240 4.90 -15.42 -14.44
N PHE A 241 6.11 -15.91 -14.18
CA PHE A 241 7.33 -15.61 -14.92
C PHE A 241 7.87 -16.91 -15.48
N ALA A 242 7.81 -17.08 -16.80
CA ALA A 242 8.26 -18.28 -17.52
C ALA A 242 9.35 -17.89 -18.52
N GLY A 243 10.61 -17.90 -18.07
CA GLY A 243 11.74 -17.52 -18.86
C GLY A 243 11.75 -16.05 -19.28
N VAL A 244 11.25 -15.16 -18.43
CA VAL A 244 11.20 -13.71 -18.68
C VAL A 244 12.62 -13.16 -18.77
N ASN A 245 12.92 -12.49 -19.88
CA ASN A 245 14.24 -11.90 -20.10
C ASN A 245 14.18 -10.39 -19.95
N VAL A 246 15.01 -9.84 -19.05
CA VAL A 246 15.19 -8.39 -18.87
C VAL A 246 16.67 -8.02 -18.90
N PRO A 247 17.03 -6.83 -19.37
CA PRO A 247 18.42 -6.36 -19.38
C PRO A 247 19.07 -6.41 -17.98
N GLU A 248 20.38 -6.57 -17.92
CA GLU A 248 21.16 -6.51 -16.67
C GLU A 248 20.89 -5.21 -15.89
N GLY A 249 20.74 -4.09 -16.60
CA GLY A 249 20.43 -2.79 -16.03
C GLY A 249 19.06 -2.68 -15.33
N ASN A 250 18.18 -3.68 -15.45
CA ASN A 250 16.91 -3.76 -14.71
C ASN A 250 17.10 -4.24 -13.25
N LEU A 251 18.32 -4.48 -12.81
CA LEU A 251 18.63 -4.69 -11.39
C LEU A 251 18.34 -3.39 -10.62
N LEU A 252 17.44 -3.47 -9.62
CA LEU A 252 17.12 -2.35 -8.74
C LEU A 252 17.99 -2.39 -7.49
N GLY A 253 18.80 -1.36 -7.31
CA GLY A 253 19.76 -1.29 -6.20
C GLY A 253 20.93 -2.28 -6.38
N GLN A 254 21.50 -2.72 -5.26
CA GLN A 254 22.64 -3.64 -5.26
C GLN A 254 22.18 -5.10 -5.30
N ARG A 255 22.88 -5.95 -6.05
CA ARG A 255 22.70 -7.39 -6.06
C ARG A 255 22.82 -7.98 -4.65
N GLY A 256 21.93 -8.89 -4.29
CA GLY A 256 21.86 -9.51 -2.97
C GLY A 256 21.25 -8.63 -1.86
N ARG A 257 20.82 -7.41 -2.17
CA ARG A 257 20.17 -6.51 -1.20
C ARG A 257 18.64 -6.39 -1.37
N GLY A 258 18.07 -7.08 -2.35
CA GLY A 258 16.65 -6.95 -2.70
C GLY A 258 15.70 -7.22 -1.54
N TYR A 259 15.93 -8.28 -0.78
CA TYR A 259 15.11 -8.58 0.41
C TYR A 259 15.17 -7.48 1.47
N ALA A 260 16.38 -7.03 1.82
CA ALA A 260 16.55 -5.95 2.80
C ALA A 260 15.92 -4.63 2.34
N ASN A 261 16.04 -4.32 1.04
CA ASN A 261 15.42 -3.13 0.45
C ASN A 261 13.90 -3.20 0.54
N PHE A 262 13.30 -4.35 0.19
CA PHE A 262 11.86 -4.54 0.27
C PHE A 262 11.31 -4.46 1.69
N LEU A 263 12.03 -5.03 2.68
CA LEU A 263 11.66 -4.88 4.09
C LEU A 263 11.66 -3.42 4.55
N ARG A 264 12.61 -2.61 4.04
CA ARG A 264 12.63 -1.17 4.34
C ARG A 264 11.42 -0.44 3.74
N ILE A 265 11.02 -0.78 2.51
CA ILE A 265 9.79 -0.25 1.90
C ILE A 265 8.57 -0.63 2.74
N LEU A 266 8.47 -1.87 3.20
CA LEU A 266 7.38 -2.31 4.08
C LEU A 266 7.36 -1.58 5.44
N ASP A 267 8.52 -1.17 5.99
CA ASP A 267 8.55 -0.38 7.21
C ASP A 267 7.89 1.00 6.99
N GLU A 268 8.11 1.64 5.83
CA GLU A 268 7.43 2.87 5.40
C GLU A 268 5.93 2.59 5.10
N GLY A 269 5.63 1.55 4.32
CA GLY A 269 4.27 1.15 3.92
C GLY A 269 3.34 0.88 5.10
N ARG A 270 3.83 0.33 6.22
CA ARG A 270 3.02 0.13 7.44
C ARG A 270 2.40 1.41 7.96
N ILE A 271 3.08 2.56 7.82
CA ILE A 271 2.53 3.87 8.21
C ILE A 271 1.38 4.25 7.29
N ALA A 272 1.54 4.04 5.97
CA ALA A 272 0.50 4.33 4.98
C ALA A 272 -0.72 3.41 5.11
N VAL A 273 -0.50 2.10 5.35
CA VAL A 273 -1.61 1.16 5.63
C VAL A 273 -2.30 1.49 6.97
N ALA A 274 -1.55 1.97 7.97
CA ALA A 274 -2.17 2.43 9.21
C ALA A 274 -3.06 3.66 8.96
N ALA A 275 -2.66 4.60 8.10
CA ALA A 275 -3.49 5.72 7.68
C ALA A 275 -4.76 5.25 6.93
N LEU A 276 -4.63 4.28 6.00
CA LEU A 276 -5.78 3.65 5.34
C LEU A 276 -6.76 3.04 6.35
N ALA A 277 -6.23 2.29 7.32
CA ALA A 277 -7.04 1.66 8.36
C ALA A 277 -7.76 2.69 9.26
N VAL A 278 -7.09 3.81 9.58
CA VAL A 278 -7.72 4.93 10.31
C VAL A 278 -8.83 5.57 9.50
N GLY A 279 -8.64 5.77 8.19
CA GLY A 279 -9.68 6.25 7.29
C GLY A 279 -10.90 5.32 7.28
N ALA A 280 -10.68 4.01 7.16
CA ALA A 280 -11.74 3.00 7.24
C ALA A 280 -12.50 3.05 8.58
N ALA A 281 -11.77 3.17 9.70
CA ALA A 281 -12.36 3.30 11.03
C ALA A 281 -13.17 4.60 11.19
N GLN A 282 -12.69 5.71 10.59
CA GLN A 282 -13.37 7.00 10.57
C GLN A 282 -14.67 6.93 9.75
N GLY A 283 -14.64 6.34 8.54
CA GLY A 283 -15.84 6.16 7.73
C GLY A 283 -16.93 5.35 8.45
N CYS A 284 -16.55 4.28 9.13
CA CYS A 284 -17.46 3.51 9.97
C CYS A 284 -18.05 4.35 11.11
N LEU A 285 -17.25 5.21 11.74
CA LEU A 285 -17.68 6.12 12.80
C LEU A 285 -18.66 7.15 12.27
N ASP A 286 -18.36 7.82 11.17
CA ASP A 286 -19.17 8.88 10.58
C ASP A 286 -20.56 8.35 10.19
N GLU A 287 -20.61 7.21 9.51
CA GLU A 287 -21.86 6.52 9.14
C GLU A 287 -22.67 6.13 10.37
N SER A 288 -22.02 5.63 11.43
CA SER A 288 -22.68 5.25 12.67
C SER A 288 -23.26 6.45 13.42
N VAL A 289 -22.55 7.58 13.47
CA VAL A 289 -23.03 8.82 14.07
C VAL A 289 -24.24 9.36 13.31
N ARG A 290 -24.15 9.42 11.96
CA ARG A 290 -25.23 9.86 11.11
C ARG A 290 -26.47 9.01 11.32
N TYR A 291 -26.33 7.69 11.16
CA TYR A 291 -27.45 6.75 11.30
C TYR A 291 -28.08 6.78 12.71
N ALA A 292 -27.27 6.88 13.76
CA ALA A 292 -27.77 6.91 15.12
C ALA A 292 -28.59 8.16 15.46
N ARG A 293 -28.36 9.28 14.76
CA ARG A 293 -29.14 10.52 14.90
C ARG A 293 -30.47 10.47 14.14
N GLU A 294 -30.49 9.80 12.99
CA GLU A 294 -31.64 9.75 12.09
C GLU A 294 -32.59 8.59 12.41
N ARG A 295 -32.05 7.42 12.73
CA ARG A 295 -32.83 6.22 13.00
C ARG A 295 -33.52 6.29 14.35
N THR A 296 -34.84 6.15 14.33
CA THR A 296 -35.66 6.11 15.54
C THR A 296 -36.10 4.69 15.86
N ALA A 297 -36.10 4.34 17.15
CA ALA A 297 -36.68 3.12 17.72
C ALA A 297 -37.20 3.40 19.13
N PHE A 298 -38.29 2.77 19.50
CA PHE A 298 -38.93 2.97 20.81
C PHE A 298 -39.20 4.46 21.16
N GLY A 299 -39.60 5.25 20.12
CA GLY A 299 -40.04 6.63 20.24
C GLY A 299 -38.95 7.71 20.25
N ARG A 300 -37.66 7.39 20.06
CA ARG A 300 -36.56 8.37 20.03
C ARG A 300 -35.39 7.91 19.13
N PRO A 301 -34.47 8.80 18.75
CA PRO A 301 -33.24 8.41 18.05
C PRO A 301 -32.48 7.30 18.77
N ILE A 302 -31.90 6.36 18.02
CA ILE A 302 -31.17 5.26 18.66
C ILE A 302 -29.90 5.72 19.37
N GLY A 303 -29.32 6.85 18.98
CA GLY A 303 -28.17 7.49 19.63
C GLY A 303 -28.44 7.93 21.06
N ASP A 304 -29.72 8.15 21.46
CA ASP A 304 -30.13 8.53 22.81
C ASP A 304 -30.07 7.36 23.83
N TYR A 305 -29.89 6.13 23.30
CA TYR A 305 -29.72 4.96 24.17
C TYR A 305 -28.25 4.80 24.56
N GLN A 306 -27.99 4.69 25.88
CA GLN A 306 -26.63 4.64 26.42
C GLN A 306 -25.80 3.50 25.82
N GLY A 307 -26.39 2.32 25.59
CA GLY A 307 -25.69 1.21 24.95
C GLY A 307 -25.22 1.53 23.55
N MET A 308 -25.94 2.38 22.79
CA MET A 308 -25.60 2.80 21.44
C MET A 308 -24.58 3.95 21.46
N SER A 309 -24.81 4.98 22.27
CA SER A 309 -23.88 6.10 22.41
C SER A 309 -22.50 5.66 22.92
N PHE A 310 -22.44 4.71 23.86
CA PHE A 310 -21.17 4.16 24.36
C PHE A 310 -20.42 3.33 23.30
N LYS A 311 -21.14 2.57 22.47
CA LYS A 311 -20.56 1.86 21.34
C LYS A 311 -19.87 2.85 20.37
N ILE A 312 -20.58 3.89 19.96
CA ILE A 312 -20.06 4.94 19.06
C ILE A 312 -18.88 5.71 19.71
N ALA A 313 -18.97 6.02 21.00
CA ALA A 313 -17.87 6.66 21.73
C ALA A 313 -16.60 5.78 21.77
N ARG A 314 -16.73 4.45 21.89
CA ARG A 314 -15.59 3.52 21.77
C ARG A 314 -15.00 3.51 20.37
N MET A 315 -15.83 3.56 19.32
CA MET A 315 -15.36 3.68 17.93
C MET A 315 -14.52 4.94 17.74
N ALA A 316 -14.98 6.08 18.27
CA ALA A 316 -14.24 7.34 18.23
C ALA A 316 -12.90 7.26 18.98
N ALA A 317 -12.87 6.64 20.15
CA ALA A 317 -11.65 6.46 20.94
C ALA A 317 -10.62 5.59 20.20
N ARG A 318 -11.03 4.47 19.60
CA ARG A 318 -10.15 3.60 18.79
C ARG A 318 -9.57 4.35 17.60
N THR A 319 -10.42 5.05 16.82
CA THR A 319 -10.00 5.82 15.65
C THR A 319 -8.96 6.87 16.05
N GLN A 320 -9.21 7.63 17.10
CA GLN A 320 -8.31 8.70 17.54
C GLN A 320 -6.97 8.16 18.07
N THR A 321 -6.99 7.06 18.79
CA THR A 321 -5.77 6.40 19.29
C THR A 321 -4.92 5.88 18.13
N ALA A 322 -5.56 5.22 17.15
CA ALA A 322 -4.87 4.72 15.96
C ALA A 322 -4.28 5.85 15.11
N ARG A 323 -5.01 6.97 14.95
CA ARG A 323 -4.52 8.17 14.26
C ARG A 323 -3.29 8.76 14.94
N ALA A 324 -3.32 8.90 16.25
CA ALA A 324 -2.16 9.39 17.01
C ALA A 324 -0.94 8.47 16.83
N ALA A 325 -1.13 7.16 16.76
CA ALA A 325 -0.05 6.21 16.57
C ALA A 325 0.64 6.37 15.21
N TYR A 326 -0.12 6.46 14.10
CA TYR A 326 0.53 6.63 12.80
C TYR A 326 1.12 8.03 12.61
N TYR A 327 0.53 9.07 13.18
CA TYR A 327 1.11 10.42 13.19
C TYR A 327 2.47 10.42 13.89
N ALA A 328 2.59 9.74 15.02
CA ALA A 328 3.84 9.60 15.74
C ALA A 328 4.90 8.84 14.91
N ALA A 329 4.51 7.72 14.26
CA ALA A 329 5.39 6.95 13.40
C ALA A 329 5.89 7.76 12.20
N ALA A 330 4.99 8.50 11.52
CA ALA A 330 5.32 9.37 10.41
C ALA A 330 6.25 10.51 10.84
N SER A 331 5.99 11.16 11.98
CA SER A 331 6.84 12.21 12.53
C SER A 331 8.27 11.72 12.76
N ARG A 332 8.44 10.51 13.34
CA ARG A 332 9.76 9.91 13.55
C ARG A 332 10.47 9.61 12.23
N MET A 333 9.74 9.04 11.27
CA MET A 333 10.28 8.74 9.94
C MET A 333 10.80 9.99 9.24
N LEU A 334 10.01 11.06 9.21
CA LEU A 334 10.39 12.33 8.57
C LEU A 334 11.52 13.05 9.32
N ALA A 335 11.63 12.84 10.62
CA ALA A 335 12.76 13.34 11.42
C ALA A 335 14.05 12.52 11.24
N GLY A 336 14.05 11.45 10.43
CA GLY A 336 15.19 10.56 10.24
C GLY A 336 15.52 9.69 11.46
N LEU A 337 14.58 9.55 12.40
CA LEU A 337 14.72 8.73 13.60
C LEU A 337 14.32 7.27 13.31
N PRO A 338 14.79 6.29 14.11
CA PRO A 338 14.26 4.93 14.05
C PRO A 338 12.74 4.92 14.26
N PHE A 339 12.00 4.26 13.36
CA PHE A 339 10.53 4.28 13.35
C PHE A 339 9.88 2.90 13.14
N LYS A 340 10.67 1.86 12.94
CA LYS A 340 10.19 0.51 12.61
C LYS A 340 9.20 -0.03 13.65
N THR A 341 9.47 0.15 14.93
CA THR A 341 8.63 -0.31 16.03
C THR A 341 7.32 0.50 16.06
N GLU A 342 7.42 1.82 15.94
CA GLU A 342 6.27 2.71 15.92
C GLU A 342 5.37 2.45 14.69
N ALA A 343 5.96 2.15 13.53
CA ALA A 343 5.21 1.75 12.34
C ALA A 343 4.49 0.41 12.54
N ALA A 344 5.14 -0.57 13.18
CA ALA A 344 4.50 -1.84 13.52
C ALA A 344 3.35 -1.66 14.52
N ILE A 345 3.54 -0.84 15.57
CA ILE A 345 2.48 -0.50 16.53
C ILE A 345 1.33 0.22 15.84
N ALA A 346 1.61 1.22 15.00
CA ALA A 346 0.59 1.97 14.28
C ALA A 346 -0.27 1.06 13.39
N LYS A 347 0.37 0.17 12.61
CA LYS A 347 -0.32 -0.78 11.73
C LYS A 347 -1.18 -1.78 12.52
N LEU A 348 -0.66 -2.31 13.62
CA LEU A 348 -1.37 -3.22 14.51
C LEU A 348 -2.63 -2.56 15.04
N VAL A 349 -2.48 -1.43 15.74
CA VAL A 349 -3.59 -0.74 16.42
C VAL A 349 -4.64 -0.24 15.42
N ALA A 350 -4.19 0.28 14.25
CA ALA A 350 -5.09 0.79 13.23
C ALA A 350 -5.88 -0.34 12.53
N GLY A 351 -5.23 -1.47 12.20
CA GLY A 351 -5.90 -2.62 11.61
C GLY A 351 -6.99 -3.20 12.51
N GLU A 352 -6.69 -3.38 13.79
CA GLU A 352 -7.67 -3.82 14.79
C GLU A 352 -8.81 -2.79 14.95
N ALA A 353 -8.48 -1.49 15.00
CA ALA A 353 -9.48 -0.43 15.11
C ALA A 353 -10.43 -0.40 13.90
N ALA A 354 -9.91 -0.59 12.69
CA ALA A 354 -10.73 -0.65 11.47
C ALA A 354 -11.72 -1.81 11.51
N MET A 355 -11.26 -3.01 11.84
CA MET A 355 -12.12 -4.20 11.90
C MET A 355 -13.14 -4.11 13.02
N ASP A 356 -12.76 -3.66 14.21
CA ASP A 356 -13.66 -3.47 15.35
C ASP A 356 -14.72 -2.40 15.07
N ASN A 357 -14.33 -1.27 14.45
CA ASN A 357 -15.28 -0.23 14.08
C ASN A 357 -16.23 -0.68 12.98
N ALA A 358 -15.74 -1.45 12.00
CA ALA A 358 -16.58 -2.00 10.95
C ALA A 358 -17.63 -2.97 11.50
N ARG A 359 -17.25 -3.84 12.44
CA ARG A 359 -18.19 -4.72 13.18
C ARG A 359 -19.22 -3.91 13.97
N ASP A 360 -18.77 -2.91 14.72
CA ASP A 360 -19.67 -2.07 15.52
C ASP A 360 -20.61 -1.24 14.62
N ALA A 361 -20.14 -0.75 13.48
CA ALA A 361 -20.94 0.01 12.52
C ALA A 361 -22.06 -0.83 11.90
N THR A 362 -21.77 -2.08 11.47
CA THR A 362 -22.81 -2.99 10.98
C THR A 362 -23.83 -3.28 12.05
N GLN A 363 -23.41 -3.43 13.32
CA GLN A 363 -24.32 -3.64 14.45
C GLN A 363 -25.18 -2.42 14.75
N VAL A 364 -24.64 -1.18 14.65
CA VAL A 364 -25.40 0.06 14.81
C VAL A 364 -26.51 0.17 13.76
N HIS A 365 -26.22 -0.22 12.51
CA HIS A 365 -27.18 -0.19 11.40
C HIS A 365 -28.20 -1.34 11.45
N GLY A 366 -27.95 -2.38 12.26
CA GLY A 366 -28.82 -3.54 12.37
C GLY A 366 -28.98 -4.25 11.01
N GLY A 367 -30.22 -4.60 10.64
CA GLY A 367 -30.48 -5.31 9.37
C GLY A 367 -29.98 -4.55 8.13
N TYR A 368 -30.02 -3.24 8.11
CA TYR A 368 -29.47 -2.44 7.01
C TYR A 368 -27.92 -2.54 6.92
N GLY A 369 -27.23 -2.74 8.05
CA GLY A 369 -25.79 -2.94 8.07
C GLY A 369 -25.34 -4.26 7.43
N PHE A 370 -26.25 -5.18 7.18
CA PHE A 370 -25.99 -6.48 6.53
C PHE A 370 -26.25 -6.46 5.02
N MET A 371 -26.83 -5.37 4.49
CA MET A 371 -27.14 -5.22 3.07
C MET A 371 -25.97 -4.57 2.32
N ASN A 372 -25.64 -5.11 1.13
CA ASN A 372 -24.50 -4.62 0.32
C ASN A 372 -24.64 -3.16 -0.16
N GLU A 373 -25.84 -2.62 -0.17
CA GLU A 373 -26.10 -1.21 -0.48
C GLU A 373 -25.59 -0.27 0.64
N SER A 374 -25.38 -0.81 1.85
CA SER A 374 -24.89 -0.03 2.98
C SER A 374 -23.38 0.15 2.91
N PRO A 375 -22.85 1.39 3.05
CA PRO A 375 -21.42 1.63 3.10
C PRO A 375 -20.70 0.82 4.20
N VAL A 376 -21.37 0.62 5.36
CA VAL A 376 -20.75 -0.11 6.49
C VAL A 376 -20.59 -1.61 6.19
N ALA A 377 -21.43 -2.20 5.35
CA ALA A 377 -21.25 -3.59 4.89
C ALA A 377 -20.00 -3.72 4.01
N ARG A 378 -19.75 -2.74 3.12
CA ARG A 378 -18.51 -2.69 2.34
C ARG A 378 -17.30 -2.52 3.24
N HIS A 379 -17.30 -1.55 4.15
CA HIS A 379 -16.23 -1.39 5.13
C HIS A 379 -15.95 -2.66 5.93
N TYR A 380 -16.99 -3.41 6.32
CA TYR A 380 -16.81 -4.66 7.06
C TYR A 380 -16.06 -5.73 6.24
N ARG A 381 -16.41 -5.89 4.96
CA ARG A 381 -15.72 -6.81 4.05
C ARG A 381 -14.28 -6.36 3.76
N ASP A 382 -14.11 -5.06 3.52
CA ASP A 382 -12.84 -4.45 3.15
C ASP A 382 -11.83 -4.43 4.30
N SER A 383 -12.28 -4.19 5.54
CA SER A 383 -11.38 -3.97 6.67
C SER A 383 -10.62 -5.23 7.10
N LYS A 384 -11.10 -6.44 6.76
CA LYS A 384 -10.42 -7.68 7.21
C LYS A 384 -9.00 -7.80 6.66
N VAL A 385 -8.76 -7.36 5.44
CA VAL A 385 -7.42 -7.45 4.84
C VAL A 385 -6.40 -6.54 5.53
N LEU A 386 -6.84 -5.49 6.24
CA LEU A 386 -5.97 -4.59 7.02
C LEU A 386 -5.26 -5.27 8.20
N GLU A 387 -5.78 -6.41 8.65
CA GLU A 387 -5.10 -7.27 9.65
C GLU A 387 -4.14 -8.28 9.00
N ILE A 388 -4.18 -8.44 7.66
CA ILE A 388 -3.45 -9.48 6.91
C ILE A 388 -2.36 -8.88 6.03
N GLY A 389 -2.69 -7.88 5.19
CA GLY A 389 -1.80 -7.27 4.21
C GLY A 389 -0.63 -6.53 4.85
N GLU A 390 0.49 -6.45 4.14
CA GLU A 390 1.75 -5.80 4.55
C GLU A 390 2.31 -6.27 5.91
N GLY A 391 2.13 -7.54 6.18
CA GLY A 391 2.49 -8.19 7.44
C GLY A 391 1.29 -8.30 8.37
N THR A 392 0.95 -9.56 8.69
CA THR A 392 -0.20 -9.87 9.55
C THR A 392 -0.06 -9.26 10.94
N THR A 393 -1.16 -9.24 11.69
CA THR A 393 -1.17 -8.86 13.12
C THR A 393 -0.06 -9.59 13.89
N GLU A 394 0.14 -10.89 13.64
CA GLU A 394 1.17 -11.70 14.27
C GLU A 394 2.60 -11.26 13.88
N VAL A 395 2.79 -10.86 12.63
CA VAL A 395 4.07 -10.29 12.17
C VAL A 395 4.38 -8.99 12.88
N GLN A 396 3.38 -8.10 13.07
CA GLN A 396 3.58 -6.86 13.82
C GLN A 396 3.94 -7.17 15.28
N LEU A 397 3.21 -8.07 15.94
CA LEU A 397 3.51 -8.52 17.31
C LEU A 397 4.91 -9.12 17.43
N MET A 398 5.33 -9.94 16.47
CA MET A 398 6.69 -10.50 16.41
C MET A 398 7.76 -9.41 16.30
N LEU A 399 7.53 -8.37 15.49
CA LEU A 399 8.48 -7.26 15.34
C LEU A 399 8.58 -6.45 16.63
N ILE A 400 7.46 -6.16 17.28
CA ILE A 400 7.41 -5.44 18.55
C ILE A 400 8.09 -6.29 19.64
N GLY A 401 7.79 -7.59 19.72
CA GLY A 401 8.40 -8.50 20.71
C GLY A 401 9.93 -8.56 20.59
N ARG A 402 10.44 -8.65 19.35
CA ARG A 402 11.91 -8.63 19.11
C ARG A 402 12.57 -7.33 19.59
N GLU A 403 11.91 -6.19 19.44
CA GLU A 403 12.44 -4.91 19.92
C GLU A 403 12.47 -4.85 21.46
N LEU A 404 11.57 -5.58 22.11
CA LEU A 404 11.55 -5.75 23.58
C LEU A 404 12.55 -6.81 24.07
N GLY A 405 13.28 -7.48 23.18
CA GLY A 405 14.25 -8.52 23.51
C GLY A 405 13.64 -9.91 23.76
N LEU A 406 12.43 -10.17 23.27
CA LEU A 406 11.69 -11.42 23.37
C LEU A 406 11.88 -12.32 22.16
#